data_a470c66e336dc04520a70b6b7169b9df
#
_entry.id   a470c66e336dc04520a70b6b7169b9df
#
_cell.length_a   1.000
_cell.length_b   1.000
_cell.length_c   1.000
_cell.angle_alpha   90.00
_cell.angle_beta   90.00
_cell.angle_gamma   90.00
#
_symmetry.space_group_name_H-M   'P 1'
#
loop_
_entity.id
_entity.type
_entity.pdbx_description
1 polymer ?
#
loop_
_entity_poly.entity_id
_entity_poly.type
_entity_poly.pdbx_seq_one_letter_code
_entity_poly.pdbx_strand_id
1 'polypeptide(L)'
;MINERGRGWVAEVDGEVVGFAIADRARANVWALFVDPDREGRGLGRALHDQMMNWLFSTGIEQAWLGTEPGTRAERFYLSSGWRYEGQRNGEAKYVLSAQEWFAHARGNPATE
;
A
#
# COMPACT_ATOMS: atom_id res chain seq x y z
N MET A 1 0.68 -15.05 -7.15
CA MET A 1 -0.03 -15.40 -5.92
C MET A 1 0.48 -14.58 -4.75
N ILE A 2 -0.41 -14.10 -3.90
CA ILE A 2 -0.03 -13.30 -2.74
C ILE A 2 -0.30 -14.09 -1.49
N ASN A 3 0.72 -14.23 -0.65
CA ASN A 3 0.64 -14.97 0.61
C ASN A 3 0.94 -14.05 1.77
N GLU A 4 0.16 -14.18 2.84
CA GLU A 4 0.42 -13.47 4.07
C GLU A 4 1.48 -14.20 4.88
N ARG A 5 2.45 -13.46 5.40
CA ARG A 5 3.50 -14.02 6.24
C ARG A 5 3.75 -13.08 7.42
N GLY A 6 3.17 -13.43 8.58
CA GLY A 6 3.26 -12.57 9.74
C GLY A 6 2.58 -11.23 9.48
N ARG A 7 3.34 -10.16 9.46
CA ARG A 7 2.83 -8.80 9.23
C ARG A 7 3.07 -8.35 7.81
N GLY A 8 3.39 -9.27 6.93
CA GLY A 8 3.71 -8.91 5.56
C GLY A 8 3.03 -9.82 4.57
N TRP A 9 3.11 -9.43 3.32
CA TRP A 9 2.56 -10.16 2.19
C TRP A 9 3.62 -10.25 1.14
N VAL A 10 3.71 -11.41 0.49
CA VAL A 10 4.64 -11.59 -0.62
C VAL A 10 3.86 -11.96 -1.87
N ALA A 11 4.33 -11.47 -3.00
CA ALA A 11 3.82 -11.87 -4.31
C ALA A 11 4.81 -12.85 -4.91
N GLU A 12 4.31 -14.00 -5.33
CA GLU A 12 5.15 -15.05 -5.92
C GLU A 12 4.67 -15.38 -7.33
N VAL A 13 5.62 -15.53 -8.22
CA VAL A 13 5.36 -15.95 -9.59
C VAL A 13 6.33 -17.08 -9.90
N ASP A 14 5.78 -18.27 -10.25
CA ASP A 14 6.59 -19.45 -10.58
C ASP A 14 7.57 -19.81 -9.46
N GLY A 15 7.11 -19.66 -8.21
CA GLY A 15 7.91 -20.03 -7.05
C GLY A 15 8.94 -18.97 -6.64
N GLU A 16 8.95 -17.82 -7.30
CA GLU A 16 9.91 -16.76 -7.02
C GLU A 16 9.18 -15.57 -6.39
N VAL A 17 9.77 -15.00 -5.32
CA VAL A 17 9.21 -13.80 -4.70
C VAL A 17 9.56 -12.60 -5.55
N VAL A 18 8.55 -11.91 -6.05
CA VAL A 18 8.74 -10.77 -6.94
C VAL A 18 8.22 -9.47 -6.35
N GLY A 19 7.72 -9.51 -5.13
CA GLY A 19 7.28 -8.31 -4.45
C GLY A 19 6.89 -8.61 -3.02
N PHE A 20 6.81 -7.54 -2.20
CA PHE A 20 6.37 -7.68 -0.81
C PHE A 20 5.77 -6.38 -0.30
N ALA A 21 4.97 -6.51 0.76
CA ALA A 21 4.39 -5.37 1.46
C ALA A 21 4.43 -5.66 2.95
N ILE A 22 4.72 -4.64 3.75
CA ILE A 22 4.82 -4.78 5.20
C ILE A 22 4.09 -3.61 5.86
N ALA A 23 3.28 -3.92 6.87
CA ALA A 23 2.58 -2.91 7.65
C ALA A 23 2.77 -3.18 9.13
N ASP A 24 2.84 -2.11 9.91
CA ASP A 24 2.93 -2.18 11.37
C ASP A 24 1.60 -1.74 11.95
N ARG A 25 0.84 -2.69 12.47
CA ARG A 25 -0.48 -2.41 13.03
C ARG A 25 -0.41 -1.50 14.24
N ALA A 26 0.60 -1.69 15.10
CA ALA A 26 0.71 -0.92 16.33
C ALA A 26 0.91 0.57 16.06
N ARG A 27 1.56 0.89 14.94
CA ARG A 27 1.83 2.28 14.58
C ARG A 27 0.95 2.79 13.45
N ALA A 28 0.05 1.94 12.96
CA ALA A 28 -0.81 2.25 11.81
C ALA A 28 0.03 2.71 10.61
N ASN A 29 1.17 2.06 10.40
CA ASN A 29 2.18 2.52 9.44
C ASN A 29 2.37 1.51 8.33
N VAL A 30 2.33 1.98 7.09
CA VAL A 30 2.75 1.18 5.95
C VAL A 30 4.26 1.34 5.85
N TRP A 31 4.97 0.26 6.11
CA TRP A 31 6.41 0.29 6.27
C TRP A 31 7.16 0.07 4.96
N ALA A 32 6.65 -0.80 4.11
CA ALA A 32 7.34 -1.08 2.85
C ALA A 32 6.36 -1.64 1.83
N LEU A 33 6.60 -1.33 0.58
CA LEU A 33 5.90 -1.92 -0.56
C LEU A 33 6.89 -1.94 -1.72
N PHE A 34 7.18 -3.13 -2.22
CA PHE A 34 8.17 -3.31 -3.26
C PHE A 34 7.68 -4.31 -4.30
N VAL A 35 7.93 -4.01 -5.57
CA VAL A 35 7.71 -4.95 -6.67
C VAL A 35 8.97 -4.94 -7.54
N ASP A 36 9.43 -6.14 -7.91
CA ASP A 36 10.56 -6.29 -8.80
C ASP A 36 10.30 -5.47 -10.07
N PRO A 37 11.22 -4.57 -10.45
CA PRO A 37 11.01 -3.74 -11.65
C PRO A 37 10.70 -4.53 -12.92
N ASP A 38 11.21 -5.74 -13.01
CA ASP A 38 10.95 -6.59 -14.19
C ASP A 38 9.52 -7.12 -14.21
N ARG A 39 8.79 -6.96 -13.11
CA ARG A 39 7.42 -7.46 -12.98
C ARG A 39 6.41 -6.34 -12.83
N GLU A 40 6.83 -5.11 -12.98
CA GLU A 40 5.92 -3.97 -12.87
C GLU A 40 4.94 -3.95 -14.03
N GLY A 41 3.83 -3.25 -13.83
CA GLY A 41 2.80 -3.15 -14.87
C GLY A 41 1.86 -4.32 -14.91
N ARG A 42 1.97 -5.26 -13.99
CA ARG A 42 1.13 -6.46 -13.95
C ARG A 42 0.12 -6.43 -12.80
N GLY A 43 -0.03 -5.29 -12.13
CA GLY A 43 -0.98 -5.16 -11.04
C GLY A 43 -0.53 -5.75 -9.72
N LEU A 44 0.72 -6.21 -9.61
CA LEU A 44 1.20 -6.83 -8.38
C LEU A 44 1.29 -5.84 -7.24
N GLY A 45 1.78 -4.62 -7.52
CA GLY A 45 1.88 -3.59 -6.50
C GLY A 45 0.52 -3.23 -5.93
N ARG A 46 -0.47 -3.08 -6.80
CA ARG A 46 -1.83 -2.78 -6.37
C ARG A 46 -2.43 -3.93 -5.57
N ALA A 47 -2.20 -5.16 -6.02
CA ALA A 47 -2.74 -6.32 -5.31
C ALA A 47 -2.12 -6.45 -3.92
N LEU A 48 -0.80 -6.26 -3.80
CA LEU A 48 -0.13 -6.25 -2.50
C LEU A 48 -0.65 -5.14 -1.61
N HIS A 49 -0.75 -3.94 -2.16
CA HIS A 49 -1.24 -2.78 -1.43
C HIS A 49 -2.65 -3.02 -0.90
N ASP A 50 -3.53 -3.52 -1.76
CA ASP A 50 -4.94 -3.69 -1.38
C ASP A 50 -5.11 -4.77 -0.33
N GLN A 51 -4.36 -5.87 -0.43
CA GLN A 51 -4.38 -6.91 0.59
C GLN A 51 -3.92 -6.35 1.93
N MET A 52 -2.83 -5.61 1.92
CA MET A 52 -2.28 -5.01 3.12
C MET A 52 -3.24 -4.02 3.76
N MET A 53 -3.84 -3.14 2.94
CA MET A 53 -4.73 -2.11 3.48
C MET A 53 -6.05 -2.70 3.98
N ASN A 54 -6.58 -3.70 3.27
CA ASN A 54 -7.78 -4.38 3.75
C ASN A 54 -7.54 -5.03 5.11
N TRP A 55 -6.40 -5.67 5.28
CA TRP A 55 -6.06 -6.26 6.56
C TRP A 55 -5.90 -5.19 7.63
N LEU A 56 -5.12 -4.15 7.33
CA LEU A 56 -4.80 -3.13 8.33
C LEU A 56 -6.06 -2.46 8.84
N PHE A 57 -6.96 -2.07 7.94
CA PHE A 57 -8.20 -1.43 8.36
C PHE A 57 -9.18 -2.41 8.99
N SER A 58 -9.11 -3.71 8.66
CA SER A 58 -9.98 -4.71 9.29
C SER A 58 -9.65 -4.90 10.76
N THR A 59 -8.47 -4.48 11.20
CA THR A 59 -8.09 -4.59 12.61
C THR A 59 -8.62 -3.44 13.46
N GLY A 60 -9.35 -2.49 12.87
CA GLY A 60 -9.96 -1.39 13.61
C GLY A 60 -9.17 -0.09 13.55
N ILE A 61 -8.08 -0.04 12.81
CA ILE A 61 -7.31 1.17 12.64
C ILE A 61 -8.13 2.17 11.83
N GLU A 62 -8.19 3.42 12.29
CA GLU A 62 -8.99 4.45 11.64
C GLU A 62 -8.21 5.22 10.60
N GLN A 63 -6.91 5.36 10.78
CA GLN A 63 -6.08 6.09 9.82
C GLN A 63 -4.69 5.49 9.79
N ALA A 64 -4.18 5.28 8.58
CA ALA A 64 -2.83 4.79 8.37
C ALA A 64 -1.96 5.91 7.81
N TRP A 65 -0.65 5.77 7.97
CA TRP A 65 0.29 6.75 7.44
C TRP A 65 1.50 6.05 6.84
N LEU A 66 2.22 6.77 6.00
CA LEU A 66 3.48 6.30 5.45
C LEU A 66 4.39 7.48 5.14
N GLY A 67 5.69 7.21 5.08
CA GLY A 67 6.67 8.16 4.58
C GLY A 67 7.30 7.58 3.32
N THR A 68 7.54 8.41 2.33
CA THR A 68 8.16 7.97 1.10
C THR A 68 9.03 9.09 0.54
N GLU A 69 10.00 8.72 -0.28
CA GLU A 69 10.90 9.69 -0.89
C GLU A 69 10.15 10.54 -1.90
N PRO A 70 10.27 11.89 -1.83
CA PRO A 70 9.57 12.75 -2.78
C PRO A 70 10.07 12.57 -4.21
N GLY A 71 9.15 12.74 -5.15
CA GLY A 71 9.50 12.71 -6.57
C GLY A 71 9.71 11.33 -7.14
N THR A 72 9.33 10.30 -6.41
CA THR A 72 9.57 8.92 -6.85
C THR A 72 8.32 8.30 -7.45
N ARG A 73 8.52 7.15 -8.09
CA ARG A 73 7.42 6.34 -8.60
C ARG A 73 6.50 5.88 -7.47
N ALA A 74 7.10 5.58 -6.30
CA ALA A 74 6.32 5.16 -5.14
C ALA A 74 5.34 6.26 -4.72
N GLU A 75 5.81 7.51 -4.71
CA GLU A 75 4.94 8.62 -4.36
C GLU A 75 3.75 8.72 -5.31
N ARG A 76 4.01 8.58 -6.62
CA ARG A 76 2.93 8.63 -7.60
C ARG A 76 1.95 7.48 -7.40
N PHE A 77 2.46 6.31 -7.04
CA PHE A 77 1.61 5.15 -6.79
C PHE A 77 0.64 5.42 -5.63
N TYR A 78 1.17 5.96 -4.52
CA TYR A 78 0.32 6.22 -3.36
C TYR A 78 -0.72 7.30 -3.65
N LEU A 79 -0.34 8.35 -4.36
CA LEU A 79 -1.31 9.37 -4.78
C LEU A 79 -2.42 8.76 -5.61
N SER A 80 -2.08 7.91 -6.57
CA SER A 80 -3.09 7.29 -7.43
C SER A 80 -3.95 6.27 -6.67
N SER A 81 -3.48 5.82 -5.50
CA SER A 81 -4.21 4.86 -4.69
C SER A 81 -5.10 5.52 -3.63
N GLY A 82 -5.17 6.84 -3.63
CA GLY A 82 -6.07 7.56 -2.76
C GLY A 82 -5.43 8.15 -1.50
N TRP A 83 -4.13 7.99 -1.33
CA TRP A 83 -3.44 8.57 -0.17
C TRP A 83 -3.36 10.08 -0.31
N ARG A 84 -3.42 10.79 0.82
CA ARG A 84 -3.39 12.26 0.86
C ARG A 84 -2.04 12.73 1.39
N TYR A 85 -1.46 13.69 0.69
CA TYR A 85 -0.21 14.30 1.11
C TYR A 85 -0.44 15.15 2.37
N GLU A 86 0.40 14.97 3.38
CA GLU A 86 0.25 15.70 4.64
C GLU A 86 1.47 16.55 4.98
N GLY A 87 2.46 16.62 4.12
CA GLY A 87 3.63 17.45 4.34
C GLY A 87 4.90 16.67 4.33
N GLN A 88 6.00 17.34 4.58
CA GLN A 88 7.31 16.72 4.65
C GLN A 88 7.77 16.62 6.08
N ARG A 89 8.51 15.55 6.37
CA ARG A 89 9.04 15.32 7.69
C ARG A 89 10.35 14.53 7.53
N ASN A 90 11.46 15.12 8.03
CA ASN A 90 12.77 14.48 7.98
C ASN A 90 13.16 14.06 6.56
N GLY A 91 12.84 14.93 5.59
CA GLY A 91 13.21 14.65 4.19
C GLY A 91 12.29 13.72 3.44
N GLU A 92 11.24 13.22 4.10
CA GLU A 92 10.27 12.34 3.45
C GLU A 92 8.93 13.03 3.29
N ALA A 93 8.21 12.65 2.23
CA ALA A 93 6.83 13.07 2.05
C ALA A 93 5.94 12.15 2.89
N LYS A 94 5.08 12.73 3.72
CA LYS A 94 4.17 11.96 4.56
C LYS A 94 2.80 11.91 3.93
N TYR A 95 2.22 10.72 3.91
CA TYR A 95 0.89 10.47 3.37
C TYR A 95 0.01 9.79 4.40
N VAL A 96 -1.27 10.08 4.34
CA VAL A 96 -2.26 9.46 5.24
C VAL A 96 -3.44 8.95 4.44
N LEU A 97 -4.09 7.94 4.98
CA LEU A 97 -5.30 7.37 4.39
C LEU A 97 -6.18 6.86 5.52
N SER A 98 -7.43 7.33 5.56
CA SER A 98 -8.37 6.85 6.58
C SER A 98 -9.10 5.60 6.10
N ALA A 99 -9.61 4.82 7.06
CA ALA A 99 -10.41 3.65 6.74
C ALA A 99 -11.63 4.06 5.93
N GLN A 100 -12.26 5.17 6.32
CA GLN A 100 -13.43 5.66 5.61
C GLN A 100 -13.09 5.98 4.15
N GLU A 101 -11.97 6.66 3.92
CA GLU A 101 -11.53 6.97 2.57
C GLU A 101 -11.22 5.70 1.78
N TRP A 102 -10.57 4.75 2.42
CA TRP A 102 -10.22 3.50 1.75
C TRP A 102 -11.46 2.74 1.29
N PHE A 103 -12.42 2.56 2.21
CA PHE A 103 -13.62 1.81 1.85
C PHE A 103 -14.49 2.56 0.86
N ALA A 104 -14.53 3.89 0.94
CA ALA A 104 -15.27 4.70 -0.03
C ALA A 104 -14.62 4.58 -1.42
N HIS A 105 -13.30 4.64 -1.49
CA HIS A 105 -12.58 4.51 -2.74
C HIS A 105 -12.82 3.14 -3.39
N ALA A 106 -12.76 2.07 -2.57
CA ALA A 106 -12.98 0.73 -3.07
C ALA A 106 -14.40 0.56 -3.61
N ARG A 107 -15.38 1.16 -2.94
CA ARG A 107 -16.78 1.09 -3.37
C ARG A 107 -17.07 1.96 -4.56
N GLY A 108 -16.42 3.13 -4.61
CA GLY A 108 -16.67 4.10 -5.66
C GLY A 108 -15.90 3.83 -6.93
N ASN A 109 -15.08 2.79 -6.96
CA ASN A 109 -14.33 2.44 -8.14
C ASN A 109 -15.18 1.52 -8.99
N PRO A 110 -15.90 2.07 -9.93
CA PRO A 110 -16.82 1.28 -10.74
C PRO A 110 -16.07 0.39 -11.69
N ALA A 111 -15.03 0.70 -11.68
CA ALA A 111 -14.42 -0.05 -12.43
C ALA A 111 -14.50 -0.87 -12.69
N THR A 112 -14.55 -0.32 -11.94
CA THR A 112 -14.61 -0.74 -12.08
C THR A 112 -15.39 -0.91 -12.85
N GLU A 113 -15.81 -0.39 -13.06
CA GLU A 113 -16.55 -0.47 -13.58
C GLU A 113 -16.41 -0.46 -14.37
#